data_9ac1d9feb8ddb23375907ed2ef89cae7
#
_entry.id   9ac1d9feb8ddb23375907ed2ef89cae7
#
_cell.length_a   1.000
_cell.length_b   1.000
_cell.length_c   1.000
_cell.angle_alpha   90.00
_cell.angle_beta   90.00
_cell.angle_gamma   90.00
#
_symmetry.space_group_name_H-M   'P 1'
#
loop_
_entity.id
_entity.type
_entity.pdbx_description
1 polymer ?
#
loop_
_entity_poly.entity_id
_entity_poly.type
_entity_poly.pdbx_seq_one_letter_code
_entity_poly.pdbx_strand_id
1 'polypeptide(L)'
;MIIALILTAAALLIGLRVRKNINNKPMEQTDTTVIAKRVLNLIILDESGSMRGLERASVDGVNETIQTIKGGYEQFPEQEQLLTFITFSSRGDSDYRTQFNLLPIPKVEEFNYANYFPNGGTPLYDTMGKALTDLEKEATDSDIVLVTIITDGYENASREYDQASIKALISRLDEKNWVFTYIGANQDAILEAGKIGIRNAMNYRSDERGTRDMWKKERKSRQYFMRVARSGVSMDRLKEDYFVDEEDK
;
A
#
# COMPACT_ATOMS: atom_id res chain seq x y z
N MET A 1 -19.40 -59.67 -55.01
CA MET A 1 -19.25 -59.36 -53.58
C MET A 1 -17.76 -59.27 -53.17
N ILE A 2 -16.92 -58.62 -54.02
CA ILE A 2 -15.44 -58.55 -53.77
C ILE A 2 -14.91 -57.07 -54.00
N ILE A 3 -15.77 -56.14 -54.40
CA ILE A 3 -15.35 -54.75 -54.71
C ILE A 3 -15.54 -53.77 -53.51
N ALA A 4 -16.21 -54.19 -52.46
CA ALA A 4 -16.49 -53.30 -51.31
C ALA A 4 -15.40 -53.32 -50.20
N LEU A 5 -14.36 -54.15 -50.29
CA LEU A 5 -13.35 -54.32 -49.23
C LEU A 5 -12.03 -53.59 -49.49
N ILE A 6 -11.85 -52.96 -50.64
CA ILE A 6 -10.59 -52.30 -51.02
C ILE A 6 -10.60 -50.77 -50.73
N LEU A 7 -11.78 -50.17 -50.51
CA LEU A 7 -11.89 -48.73 -50.24
C LEU A 7 -11.78 -48.31 -48.78
N THR A 8 -11.79 -49.26 -47.86
CA THR A 8 -11.65 -48.98 -46.42
C THR A 8 -10.21 -48.99 -45.91
N ALA A 9 -9.27 -49.56 -46.65
CA ALA A 9 -7.86 -49.62 -46.26
C ALA A 9 -7.04 -48.37 -46.67
N ALA A 10 -7.50 -47.64 -47.70
CA ALA A 10 -6.81 -46.42 -48.14
C ALA A 10 -7.11 -45.19 -47.30
N ALA A 11 -8.26 -45.15 -46.61
CA ALA A 11 -8.63 -44.03 -45.74
C ALA A 11 -7.92 -44.06 -44.36
N LEU A 12 -7.40 -45.23 -43.96
CA LEU A 12 -6.71 -45.35 -42.65
C LEU A 12 -5.23 -45.04 -42.73
N LEU A 13 -4.62 -44.93 -43.89
CA LEU A 13 -3.20 -44.62 -44.11
C LEU A 13 -2.91 -43.15 -44.36
N ILE A 14 -3.92 -42.32 -44.63
CA ILE A 14 -3.79 -40.88 -44.84
C ILE A 14 -3.98 -40.12 -43.50
N GLY A 15 -4.65 -40.74 -42.50
CA GLY A 15 -4.85 -40.15 -41.18
C GLY A 15 -3.65 -40.22 -40.23
N LEU A 16 -2.59 -40.92 -40.56
CA LEU A 16 -1.41 -41.21 -39.70
C LEU A 16 -0.17 -40.39 -40.06
N ARG A 17 -0.22 -39.49 -41.00
CA ARG A 17 0.95 -38.72 -41.46
C ARG A 17 0.88 -37.19 -41.22
N VAL A 18 -0.12 -36.66 -40.52
CA VAL A 18 -0.24 -35.21 -40.20
C VAL A 18 -0.17 -34.95 -38.70
N ARG A 19 0.40 -35.86 -37.90
CA ARG A 19 0.67 -35.62 -36.47
C ARG A 19 2.14 -35.79 -36.12
N LYS A 20 3.00 -34.97 -36.74
CA LYS A 20 4.38 -34.77 -36.26
C LYS A 20 4.86 -33.40 -36.72
N ASN A 21 4.52 -32.39 -36.02
CA ASN A 21 5.30 -31.17 -35.74
C ASN A 21 4.44 -30.18 -34.94
N ILE A 22 4.03 -30.57 -33.72
CA ILE A 22 3.78 -29.58 -32.70
C ILE A 22 5.07 -29.56 -31.90
N ASN A 23 5.89 -28.53 -32.14
CA ASN A 23 7.02 -28.21 -31.31
C ASN A 23 6.48 -28.01 -29.89
N ASN A 24 6.59 -29.03 -29.06
CA ASN A 24 6.62 -28.90 -27.62
C ASN A 24 7.92 -28.17 -27.25
N LYS A 25 7.96 -26.85 -27.40
CA LYS A 25 8.82 -26.05 -26.56
C LYS A 25 8.27 -26.21 -25.14
N PRO A 26 9.06 -26.70 -24.17
CA PRO A 26 8.66 -26.59 -22.78
C PRO A 26 8.45 -25.10 -22.54
N MET A 27 7.27 -24.70 -22.12
CA MET A 27 7.04 -23.41 -21.52
C MET A 27 7.83 -23.46 -20.22
N GLU A 28 9.00 -22.86 -20.24
CA GLU A 28 9.78 -22.53 -19.06
C GLU A 28 8.95 -21.47 -18.30
N GLN A 29 7.95 -21.95 -17.55
CA GLN A 29 7.35 -21.21 -16.47
C GLN A 29 8.32 -21.25 -15.30
N THR A 30 9.34 -20.40 -15.35
CA THR A 30 10.02 -19.93 -14.15
C THR A 30 9.31 -18.68 -13.66
N ASP A 31 8.04 -18.80 -13.34
CA ASP A 31 7.39 -17.86 -12.45
C ASP A 31 7.76 -18.27 -11.01
N THR A 32 8.99 -17.96 -10.65
CA THR A 32 9.43 -18.05 -9.26
C THR A 32 8.76 -16.88 -8.56
N THR A 33 7.59 -17.13 -8.02
CA THR A 33 6.87 -16.19 -7.16
C THR A 33 7.76 -15.87 -5.98
N VAL A 34 8.47 -14.74 -6.04
CA VAL A 34 9.33 -14.29 -4.97
C VAL A 34 8.42 -13.67 -3.91
N ILE A 35 8.10 -14.46 -2.88
CA ILE A 35 7.39 -13.93 -1.72
C ILE A 35 8.31 -12.92 -1.04
N ALA A 36 7.87 -11.68 -0.92
CA ALA A 36 8.63 -10.65 -0.21
C ALA A 36 8.85 -11.07 1.24
N LYS A 37 10.11 -11.06 1.67
CA LYS A 37 10.49 -11.41 3.04
C LYS A 37 10.19 -10.29 4.03
N ARG A 38 10.16 -9.02 3.56
CA ARG A 38 9.90 -7.84 4.39
C ARG A 38 8.78 -7.00 3.80
N VAL A 39 7.94 -6.48 4.67
CA VAL A 39 6.97 -5.43 4.37
C VAL A 39 7.28 -4.23 5.26
N LEU A 40 7.54 -3.10 4.62
CA LEU A 40 7.78 -1.82 5.30
C LEU A 40 6.46 -1.03 5.30
N ASN A 41 5.93 -0.78 6.49
CA ASN A 41 4.72 0.01 6.66
C ASN A 41 5.13 1.42 7.08
N LEU A 42 4.80 2.44 6.27
CA LEU A 42 4.97 3.85 6.62
C LEU A 42 3.60 4.48 6.81
N ILE A 43 3.32 4.97 8.00
CA ILE A 43 2.12 5.74 8.32
C ILE A 43 2.54 7.18 8.59
N ILE A 44 1.95 8.11 7.86
CA ILE A 44 2.14 9.56 8.01
C ILE A 44 0.80 10.15 8.42
N LEU A 45 0.66 10.57 9.68
CA LEU A 45 -0.56 11.09 10.27
C LEU A 45 -0.43 12.59 10.54
N ASP A 46 -1.35 13.35 10.00
CA ASP A 46 -1.47 14.78 10.26
C ASP A 46 -1.74 15.04 11.75
N GLU A 47 -1.01 16.00 12.29
CA GLU A 47 -1.14 16.53 13.64
C GLU A 47 -1.31 18.06 13.60
N SER A 48 -1.78 18.61 12.47
CA SER A 48 -2.08 20.03 12.32
C SER A 48 -3.30 20.45 13.13
N GLY A 49 -3.52 21.76 13.23
CA GLY A 49 -4.57 22.31 14.09
C GLY A 49 -6.00 21.90 13.71
N SER A 50 -6.26 21.54 12.46
CA SER A 50 -7.55 21.04 11.98
C SER A 50 -7.93 19.66 12.56
N MET A 51 -6.95 18.85 12.93
CA MET A 51 -7.16 17.54 13.57
C MET A 51 -7.67 17.62 15.02
N ARG A 52 -7.88 18.84 15.56
CA ARG A 52 -8.44 19.02 16.91
C ARG A 52 -9.85 18.44 17.03
N GLY A 53 -10.08 17.69 18.10
CA GLY A 53 -11.34 16.97 18.34
C GLY A 53 -11.37 15.58 17.72
N LEU A 54 -10.33 15.19 16.95
CA LEU A 54 -10.17 13.85 16.36
C LEU A 54 -9.09 13.02 17.07
N GLU A 55 -8.48 13.57 18.14
CA GLU A 55 -7.30 12.97 18.78
C GLU A 55 -7.56 11.52 19.17
N ARG A 56 -8.68 11.26 19.86
CA ARG A 56 -9.01 9.91 20.32
C ARG A 56 -9.23 8.95 19.15
N ALA A 57 -10.03 9.36 18.17
CA ALA A 57 -10.32 8.51 17.02
C ALA A 57 -9.06 8.21 16.18
N SER A 58 -8.12 9.16 16.09
CA SER A 58 -6.85 9.01 15.38
C SER A 58 -5.92 8.04 16.10
N VAL A 59 -5.73 8.21 17.42
CA VAL A 59 -4.87 7.33 18.23
C VAL A 59 -5.41 5.90 18.28
N ASP A 60 -6.72 5.75 18.54
CA ASP A 60 -7.38 4.43 18.54
C ASP A 60 -7.23 3.74 17.19
N GLY A 61 -7.40 4.48 16.08
CA GLY A 61 -7.27 3.95 14.72
C GLY A 61 -5.84 3.52 14.37
N VAL A 62 -4.82 4.31 14.75
CA VAL A 62 -3.41 3.90 14.61
C VAL A 62 -3.15 2.61 15.39
N ASN A 63 -3.63 2.51 16.64
CA ASN A 63 -3.46 1.33 17.46
C ASN A 63 -4.18 0.10 16.88
N GLU A 64 -5.39 0.26 16.36
CA GLU A 64 -6.09 -0.81 15.61
C GLU A 64 -5.28 -1.26 14.37
N THR A 65 -4.64 -0.34 13.67
CA THR A 65 -3.77 -0.65 12.51
C THR A 65 -2.53 -1.44 12.97
N ILE A 66 -1.89 -1.03 14.07
CA ILE A 66 -0.77 -1.76 14.68
C ILE A 66 -1.21 -3.19 15.04
N GLN A 67 -2.35 -3.37 15.68
CA GLN A 67 -2.88 -4.70 16.02
C GLN A 67 -3.20 -5.53 14.76
N THR A 68 -3.69 -4.90 13.69
CA THR A 68 -3.92 -5.58 12.42
C THR A 68 -2.63 -6.13 11.81
N ILE A 69 -1.55 -5.34 11.83
CA ILE A 69 -0.24 -5.77 11.33
C ILE A 69 0.33 -6.88 12.23
N LYS A 70 0.20 -6.77 13.56
CA LYS A 70 0.63 -7.81 14.52
C LYS A 70 -0.08 -9.13 14.28
N GLY A 71 -1.41 -9.12 14.15
CA GLY A 71 -2.19 -10.32 13.86
C GLY A 71 -1.83 -10.97 12.53
N GLY A 72 -1.46 -10.16 11.54
CA GLY A 72 -0.92 -10.68 10.28
C GLY A 72 0.46 -11.32 10.43
N TYR A 73 1.35 -10.70 11.19
CA TYR A 73 2.67 -11.26 11.49
C TYR A 73 2.57 -12.58 12.28
N GLU A 74 1.69 -12.68 13.27
CA GLU A 74 1.50 -13.91 14.04
C GLU A 74 1.08 -15.11 13.18
N GLN A 75 0.31 -14.85 12.12
CA GLN A 75 -0.10 -15.89 11.16
C GLN A 75 1.03 -16.29 10.20
N PHE A 76 1.99 -15.39 9.92
CA PHE A 76 3.04 -15.57 8.91
C PHE A 76 4.35 -14.92 9.40
N PRO A 77 4.99 -15.47 10.42
CA PRO A 77 6.17 -14.88 11.05
C PRO A 77 7.42 -14.90 10.15
N GLU A 78 7.39 -15.66 9.07
CA GLU A 78 8.45 -15.69 8.05
C GLU A 78 8.50 -14.42 7.19
N GLN A 79 7.41 -13.63 7.15
CA GLN A 79 7.39 -12.32 6.52
C GLN A 79 7.56 -11.23 7.57
N GLU A 80 8.74 -10.63 7.61
CA GLU A 80 9.05 -9.54 8.54
C GLU A 80 8.16 -8.31 8.25
N GLN A 81 7.55 -7.77 9.31
CA GLN A 81 6.75 -6.55 9.25
C GLN A 81 7.44 -5.46 10.06
N LEU A 82 7.85 -4.38 9.39
CA LEU A 82 8.47 -3.21 10.02
C LEU A 82 7.51 -2.03 9.97
N LEU A 83 7.46 -1.24 11.03
CA LEU A 83 6.64 -0.03 11.10
C LEU A 83 7.51 1.22 11.28
N THR A 84 7.30 2.18 10.39
CA THR A 84 7.64 3.59 10.58
C THR A 84 6.35 4.37 10.75
N PHE A 85 6.23 5.09 11.86
CA PHE A 85 5.07 5.93 12.13
C PHE A 85 5.51 7.36 12.45
N ILE A 86 4.96 8.31 11.73
CA ILE A 86 5.30 9.73 11.77
C ILE A 86 4.02 10.52 12.02
N THR A 87 4.06 11.48 12.96
CA THR A 87 3.08 12.56 13.08
C THR A 87 3.70 13.86 12.60
N PHE A 88 2.95 14.74 11.93
CA PHE A 88 3.49 15.96 11.36
C PHE A 88 2.62 17.18 11.56
N SER A 89 3.28 18.31 11.83
CA SER A 89 2.69 19.65 11.88
C SER A 89 3.80 20.71 11.91
N SER A 90 3.54 21.93 11.47
CA SER A 90 4.51 23.04 11.54
C SER A 90 4.63 23.62 12.97
N ARG A 91 4.77 22.75 13.97
CA ARG A 91 4.90 23.13 15.38
C ARG A 91 6.34 22.96 15.86
N GLY A 92 6.99 24.06 16.25
CA GLY A 92 8.36 24.04 16.79
C GLY A 92 9.42 23.99 15.68
N ASP A 93 10.58 23.41 16.02
CA ASP A 93 11.78 23.40 15.15
C ASP A 93 11.78 22.30 14.11
N SER A 94 10.86 21.34 14.20
CA SER A 94 10.72 20.23 13.27
C SER A 94 9.29 20.12 12.75
N ASP A 95 9.17 19.91 11.44
CA ASP A 95 7.87 19.76 10.78
C ASP A 95 7.23 18.38 11.03
N TYR A 96 7.95 17.43 11.58
CA TYR A 96 7.42 16.09 11.92
C TYR A 96 8.14 15.44 13.09
N ARG A 97 7.49 14.46 13.69
CA ARG A 97 8.03 13.64 14.78
C ARG A 97 7.91 12.16 14.41
N THR A 98 9.03 11.47 14.45
CA THR A 98 9.05 10.00 14.26
C THR A 98 8.69 9.33 15.58
N GLN A 99 7.56 8.65 15.61
CA GLN A 99 7.06 7.90 16.76
C GLN A 99 7.69 6.50 16.83
N PHE A 100 7.75 5.83 15.65
CA PHE A 100 8.45 4.55 15.46
C PHE A 100 9.27 4.64 14.16
N ASN A 101 10.46 4.05 14.14
CA ASN A 101 11.32 4.02 12.96
C ASN A 101 11.79 2.59 12.66
N LEU A 102 11.30 2.01 11.57
CA LEU A 102 11.61 0.64 11.12
C LEU A 102 11.58 -0.38 12.28
N LEU A 103 10.63 -0.17 13.20
CA LEU A 103 10.52 -1.02 14.36
C LEU A 103 9.82 -2.34 13.98
N PRO A 104 10.43 -3.51 14.27
CA PRO A 104 9.77 -4.80 14.06
C PRO A 104 8.43 -4.85 14.79
N ILE A 105 7.38 -5.23 14.09
CA ILE A 105 6.00 -5.12 14.60
C ILE A 105 5.76 -5.81 15.96
N PRO A 106 6.42 -6.93 16.31
CA PRO A 106 6.27 -7.51 17.64
C PRO A 106 6.78 -6.62 18.78
N LYS A 107 7.67 -5.65 18.46
CA LYS A 107 8.25 -4.72 19.44
C LYS A 107 7.50 -3.38 19.50
N VAL A 108 6.56 -3.15 18.59
CA VAL A 108 5.78 -1.91 18.58
C VAL A 108 4.81 -1.92 19.76
N GLU A 109 4.90 -0.90 20.59
CA GLU A 109 3.93 -0.65 21.67
C GLU A 109 2.75 0.17 21.13
N GLU A 110 1.69 0.29 21.94
CA GLU A 110 0.57 1.16 21.57
C GLU A 110 1.02 2.63 21.57
N PHE A 111 0.56 3.35 20.54
CA PHE A 111 0.78 4.79 20.49
C PHE A 111 -0.01 5.47 21.59
N ASN A 112 0.67 6.26 22.41
CA ASN A 112 0.06 6.90 23.56
C ASN A 112 -0.66 8.18 23.16
N TYR A 113 -1.89 8.33 23.61
CA TYR A 113 -2.69 9.53 23.46
C TYR A 113 -1.97 10.83 23.91
N ALA A 114 -1.13 10.70 24.96
CA ALA A 114 -0.31 11.81 25.42
C ALA A 114 0.80 12.26 24.44
N ASN A 115 0.96 11.57 23.32
CA ASN A 115 1.95 11.90 22.27
C ASN A 115 1.32 12.51 21.00
N TYR A 116 0.01 12.79 21.01
CA TYR A 116 -0.68 13.36 19.86
C TYR A 116 -1.38 14.67 20.22
N PHE A 117 -0.84 15.78 19.71
CA PHE A 117 -1.25 17.14 20.10
C PHE A 117 -1.50 18.01 18.86
N PRO A 118 -2.68 17.93 18.23
CA PRO A 118 -3.01 18.72 17.05
C PRO A 118 -2.79 20.22 17.22
N ASN A 119 -1.87 20.80 16.45
CA ASN A 119 -1.56 22.22 16.42
C ASN A 119 -0.70 22.59 15.19
N GLY A 120 -0.69 23.88 14.80
CA GLY A 120 0.13 24.39 13.69
C GLY A 120 -0.47 24.12 12.31
N GLY A 121 0.33 24.37 11.28
CA GLY A 121 -0.02 24.14 9.88
C GLY A 121 0.35 22.73 9.39
N THR A 122 0.20 22.49 8.09
CA THR A 122 0.28 21.19 7.43
C THR A 122 1.46 21.16 6.45
N PRO A 123 2.72 20.87 6.89
CA PRO A 123 3.90 20.74 6.04
C PRO A 123 3.96 19.34 5.42
N LEU A 124 2.93 18.99 4.62
CA LEU A 124 2.74 17.64 4.08
C LEU A 124 3.85 17.23 3.13
N TYR A 125 4.23 18.13 2.19
CA TYR A 125 5.25 17.81 1.18
C TYR A 125 6.64 17.64 1.80
N ASP A 126 7.02 18.50 2.74
CA ASP A 126 8.31 18.37 3.45
C ASP A 126 8.38 17.06 4.22
N THR A 127 7.29 16.69 4.91
CA THR A 127 7.19 15.44 5.65
C THR A 127 7.28 14.23 4.71
N MET A 128 6.51 14.24 3.63
CA MET A 128 6.55 13.15 2.64
C MET A 128 7.94 13.03 2.00
N GLY A 129 8.51 14.15 1.56
CA GLY A 129 9.81 14.17 0.89
C GLY A 129 10.91 13.57 1.76
N LYS A 130 10.99 13.97 3.01
CA LYS A 130 11.96 13.46 3.99
C LYS A 130 11.70 11.99 4.32
N ALA A 131 10.47 11.64 4.70
CA ALA A 131 10.12 10.28 5.11
C ALA A 131 10.31 9.25 3.98
N LEU A 132 9.89 9.58 2.76
CA LEU A 132 10.04 8.69 1.61
C LEU A 132 11.51 8.53 1.21
N THR A 133 12.29 9.61 1.22
CA THR A 133 13.73 9.58 0.90
C THR A 133 14.51 8.76 1.93
N ASP A 134 14.18 8.89 3.21
CA ASP A 134 14.85 8.13 4.27
C ASP A 134 14.46 6.64 4.21
N LEU A 135 13.18 6.33 4.01
CA LEU A 135 12.74 4.94 3.88
C LEU A 135 13.31 4.27 2.63
N GLU A 136 13.49 5.00 1.53
CA GLU A 136 14.10 4.46 0.30
C GLU A 136 15.54 4.00 0.49
N LYS A 137 16.33 4.66 1.37
CA LYS A 137 17.70 4.23 1.69
C LYS A 137 17.76 2.88 2.39
N GLU A 138 16.68 2.52 3.10
CA GLU A 138 16.56 1.30 3.89
C GLU A 138 15.85 0.16 3.14
N ALA A 139 15.03 0.52 2.15
CA ALA A 139 14.28 -0.44 1.34
C ALA A 139 15.16 -1.08 0.26
N THR A 140 14.95 -2.37 0.04
CA THR A 140 15.56 -3.13 -1.06
C THR A 140 14.52 -3.43 -2.16
N ASP A 141 14.97 -3.85 -3.34
CA ASP A 141 14.06 -4.18 -4.46
C ASP A 141 13.16 -5.40 -4.18
N SER A 142 13.51 -6.21 -3.17
CA SER A 142 12.70 -7.36 -2.74
C SER A 142 11.67 -7.01 -1.68
N ASP A 143 11.70 -5.79 -1.12
CA ASP A 143 10.75 -5.36 -0.10
C ASP A 143 9.45 -4.87 -0.74
N ILE A 144 8.35 -5.02 -0.03
CA ILE A 144 7.11 -4.34 -0.33
C ILE A 144 6.96 -3.18 0.63
N VAL A 145 6.60 -2.01 0.12
CA VAL A 145 6.39 -0.80 0.92
C VAL A 145 4.95 -0.34 0.80
N LEU A 146 4.27 -0.18 1.93
CA LEU A 146 2.95 0.44 2.00
C LEU A 146 3.05 1.79 2.71
N VAL A 147 2.78 2.85 1.97
CA VAL A 147 2.72 4.22 2.49
C VAL A 147 1.28 4.65 2.66
N THR A 148 0.89 5.03 3.87
CA THR A 148 -0.44 5.52 4.21
C THR A 148 -0.35 6.94 4.73
N ILE A 149 -0.92 7.88 4.00
CA ILE A 149 -0.97 9.30 4.35
C ILE A 149 -2.37 9.63 4.80
N ILE A 150 -2.51 10.25 5.99
CA ILE A 150 -3.80 10.60 6.59
C ILE A 150 -3.76 12.06 7.02
N THR A 151 -4.64 12.88 6.45
CA THR A 151 -4.72 14.31 6.72
C THR A 151 -6.17 14.81 6.60
N ASP A 152 -6.52 15.86 7.32
CA ASP A 152 -7.79 16.58 7.15
C ASP A 152 -7.59 17.99 6.57
N GLY A 153 -6.35 18.36 6.24
CA GLY A 153 -5.95 19.68 5.77
C GLY A 153 -5.25 19.68 4.42
N TYR A 154 -5.26 20.87 3.79
CA TYR A 154 -4.45 21.11 2.60
C TYR A 154 -3.00 21.41 3.00
N GLU A 155 -2.05 21.03 2.12
CA GLU A 155 -0.67 21.52 2.20
C GLU A 155 -0.62 23.05 2.32
N ASN A 156 0.07 23.57 3.33
CA ASN A 156 0.14 25.02 3.55
C ASN A 156 1.40 25.51 4.27
N ALA A 157 2.34 24.64 4.59
CA ALA A 157 3.49 24.99 5.44
C ALA A 157 4.85 24.44 4.97
N SER A 158 4.90 23.65 3.89
CA SER A 158 6.15 23.10 3.34
C SER A 158 7.03 24.21 2.73
N ARG A 159 8.36 24.01 2.79
CA ARG A 159 9.39 24.98 2.37
C ARG A 159 10.48 24.36 1.52
N GLU A 160 10.75 23.06 1.67
CA GLU A 160 11.84 22.34 1.01
C GLU A 160 11.34 21.56 -0.20
N TYR A 161 10.16 20.96 -0.11
CA TYR A 161 9.52 20.19 -1.17
C TYR A 161 8.27 20.88 -1.68
N ASP A 162 8.09 20.84 -2.99
CA ASP A 162 6.89 21.30 -3.67
C ASP A 162 6.12 20.13 -4.30
N GLN A 163 4.95 20.41 -4.85
CA GLN A 163 4.11 19.42 -5.52
C GLN A 163 4.85 18.66 -6.63
N ALA A 164 5.69 19.35 -7.42
CA ALA A 164 6.38 18.76 -8.56
C ALA A 164 7.45 17.76 -8.10
N SER A 165 8.24 18.11 -7.09
CA SER A 165 9.28 17.25 -6.50
C SER A 165 8.67 16.03 -5.82
N ILE A 166 7.56 16.17 -5.08
CA ILE A 166 6.84 15.03 -4.49
C ILE A 166 6.26 14.12 -5.57
N LYS A 167 5.65 14.67 -6.62
CA LYS A 167 5.15 13.89 -7.74
C LYS A 167 6.24 13.08 -8.43
N ALA A 168 7.39 13.69 -8.68
CA ALA A 168 8.54 13.01 -9.28
C ALA A 168 9.06 11.88 -8.37
N LEU A 169 9.14 12.11 -7.06
CA LEU A 169 9.56 11.12 -6.08
C LEU A 169 8.60 9.93 -6.04
N ILE A 170 7.29 10.17 -5.94
CA ILE A 170 6.26 9.12 -5.94
C ILE A 170 6.31 8.32 -7.25
N SER A 171 6.37 9.00 -8.41
CA SER A 171 6.43 8.31 -9.71
C SER A 171 7.61 7.36 -9.80
N ARG A 172 8.78 7.76 -9.31
CA ARG A 172 9.98 6.92 -9.29
C ARG A 172 9.86 5.73 -8.33
N LEU A 173 9.25 5.92 -7.17
CA LEU A 173 9.03 4.85 -6.18
C LEU A 173 7.92 3.89 -6.62
N ASP A 174 6.90 4.37 -7.33
CA ASP A 174 5.80 3.55 -7.87
C ASP A 174 6.29 2.53 -8.94
N GLU A 175 7.44 2.77 -9.58
CA GLU A 175 8.10 1.79 -10.46
C GLU A 175 8.63 0.56 -9.69
N LYS A 176 8.76 0.67 -8.36
CA LYS A 176 9.16 -0.41 -7.44
C LYS A 176 7.94 -1.06 -6.81
N ASN A 177 8.16 -1.91 -5.81
CA ASN A 177 7.07 -2.53 -5.02
C ASN A 177 6.51 -1.60 -3.93
N TRP A 178 6.26 -0.33 -4.28
CA TRP A 178 5.68 0.66 -3.38
C TRP A 178 4.21 0.88 -3.71
N VAL A 179 3.37 0.86 -2.69
CA VAL A 179 1.93 1.15 -2.76
C VAL A 179 1.67 2.40 -1.93
N PHE A 180 1.04 3.39 -2.53
CA PHE A 180 0.70 4.65 -1.89
C PHE A 180 -0.79 4.77 -1.69
N THR A 181 -1.21 5.21 -0.51
CA THR A 181 -2.59 5.52 -0.17
C THR A 181 -2.70 6.91 0.44
N TYR A 182 -3.72 7.65 0.04
CA TYR A 182 -4.01 8.99 0.52
C TYR A 182 -5.43 9.07 1.07
N ILE A 183 -5.55 9.39 2.35
CA ILE A 183 -6.81 9.47 3.07
C ILE A 183 -7.00 10.92 3.50
N GLY A 184 -7.94 11.62 2.87
CA GLY A 184 -8.17 13.04 3.10
C GLY A 184 -9.55 13.35 3.62
N ALA A 185 -9.67 14.36 4.49
CA ALA A 185 -10.93 14.89 4.94
C ALA A 185 -11.09 16.37 4.58
N ASN A 186 -12.33 16.85 4.54
CA ASN A 186 -12.67 18.26 4.28
C ASN A 186 -12.07 18.83 2.97
N GLN A 187 -11.63 17.97 2.07
CA GLN A 187 -11.03 18.29 0.79
C GLN A 187 -11.40 17.22 -0.24
N ASP A 188 -11.17 17.49 -1.51
CA ASP A 188 -11.22 16.44 -2.52
C ASP A 188 -9.90 15.65 -2.49
N ALA A 189 -9.85 14.62 -1.64
CA ALA A 189 -8.66 13.78 -1.47
C ALA A 189 -8.25 13.09 -2.79
N ILE A 190 -9.19 12.77 -3.66
CA ILE A 190 -8.90 12.18 -4.96
C ILE A 190 -8.16 13.19 -5.84
N LEU A 191 -8.62 14.45 -5.84
CA LEU A 191 -7.95 15.52 -6.58
C LEU A 191 -6.56 15.82 -6.01
N GLU A 192 -6.44 15.97 -4.69
CA GLU A 192 -5.15 16.29 -4.04
C GLU A 192 -4.13 15.15 -4.23
N ALA A 193 -4.52 13.90 -4.02
CA ALA A 193 -3.71 12.73 -4.30
C ALA A 193 -3.26 12.66 -5.78
N GLY A 194 -4.17 12.92 -6.71
CA GLY A 194 -3.89 12.94 -8.15
C GLY A 194 -2.86 14.00 -8.56
N LYS A 195 -2.83 15.17 -7.89
CA LYS A 195 -1.81 16.21 -8.13
C LYS A 195 -0.39 15.69 -7.89
N ILE A 196 -0.20 14.81 -6.93
CA ILE A 196 1.10 14.21 -6.56
C ILE A 196 1.28 12.79 -7.09
N GLY A 197 0.35 12.28 -7.92
CA GLY A 197 0.49 10.99 -8.61
C GLY A 197 0.02 9.78 -7.81
N ILE A 198 -0.65 9.95 -6.67
CA ILE A 198 -1.24 8.85 -5.90
C ILE A 198 -2.62 8.52 -6.47
N ARG A 199 -2.84 7.24 -6.82
CA ARG A 199 -4.10 6.73 -7.37
C ARG A 199 -5.08 6.26 -6.31
N ASN A 200 -4.58 5.63 -5.26
CA ASN A 200 -5.42 5.14 -4.16
C ASN A 200 -5.74 6.29 -3.19
N ALA A 201 -6.89 6.89 -3.36
CA ALA A 201 -7.35 7.98 -2.51
C ALA A 201 -8.75 7.70 -1.96
N MET A 202 -8.99 8.15 -0.73
CA MET A 202 -10.27 8.03 -0.04
C MET A 202 -10.63 9.33 0.68
N ASN A 203 -11.85 9.80 0.47
CA ASN A 203 -12.43 10.87 1.26
C ASN A 203 -13.02 10.31 2.57
N TYR A 204 -12.85 11.03 3.67
CA TYR A 204 -13.60 10.77 4.89
C TYR A 204 -14.15 12.06 5.46
N ARG A 205 -15.12 11.94 6.37
CA ARG A 205 -15.71 13.07 7.07
C ARG A 205 -14.92 13.37 8.33
N SER A 206 -14.42 14.62 8.48
CA SER A 206 -13.63 15.04 9.65
C SER A 206 -14.54 15.26 10.86
N ASP A 207 -15.14 14.17 11.32
CA ASP A 207 -15.81 14.04 12.61
C ASP A 207 -15.46 12.68 13.22
N GLU A 208 -15.76 12.50 14.48
CA GLU A 208 -15.39 11.29 15.22
C GLU A 208 -15.95 10.01 14.58
N ARG A 209 -17.15 10.06 14.01
CA ARG A 209 -17.76 8.91 13.33
C ARG A 209 -17.07 8.63 11.99
N GLY A 210 -16.90 9.68 11.16
CA GLY A 210 -16.25 9.54 9.86
C GLY A 210 -14.81 9.04 10.00
N THR A 211 -14.09 9.52 11.02
CA THR A 211 -12.72 9.04 11.32
C THR A 211 -12.73 7.57 11.72
N ARG A 212 -13.68 7.10 12.55
CA ARG A 212 -13.79 5.66 12.87
C ARG A 212 -14.15 4.81 11.64
N ASP A 213 -15.08 5.26 10.80
CA ASP A 213 -15.48 4.55 9.59
C ASP A 213 -14.30 4.46 8.60
N MET A 214 -13.50 5.54 8.47
CA MET A 214 -12.26 5.58 7.69
C MET A 214 -11.26 4.51 8.17
N TRP A 215 -10.94 4.48 9.46
CA TRP A 215 -10.01 3.49 10.01
C TRP A 215 -10.51 2.06 9.84
N LYS A 216 -11.83 1.83 9.93
CA LYS A 216 -12.42 0.52 9.65
C LYS A 216 -12.19 0.09 8.19
N LYS A 217 -12.36 1.01 7.23
CA LYS A 217 -12.11 0.73 5.81
C LYS A 217 -10.62 0.51 5.55
N GLU A 218 -9.74 1.35 6.09
CA GLU A 218 -8.30 1.20 6.00
C GLU A 218 -7.83 -0.17 6.52
N ARG A 219 -8.28 -0.57 7.70
CA ARG A 219 -7.95 -1.88 8.29
C ARG A 219 -8.34 -3.05 7.38
N LYS A 220 -9.54 -3.05 6.79
CA LYS A 220 -9.96 -4.10 5.85
C LYS A 220 -9.07 -4.15 4.61
N SER A 221 -8.76 -2.99 4.04
CA SER A 221 -7.88 -2.87 2.87
C SER A 221 -6.46 -3.34 3.18
N ARG A 222 -5.93 -3.00 4.37
CA ARG A 222 -4.63 -3.48 4.84
C ARG A 222 -4.60 -5.00 5.03
N GLN A 223 -5.64 -5.59 5.56
CA GLN A 223 -5.75 -7.06 5.66
C GLN A 223 -5.72 -7.72 4.28
N TYR A 224 -6.40 -7.13 3.29
CA TYR A 224 -6.34 -7.60 1.91
C TYR A 224 -4.94 -7.43 1.31
N PHE A 225 -4.34 -6.24 1.46
CA PHE A 225 -2.95 -5.97 1.05
C PHE A 225 -1.98 -7.02 1.62
N MET A 226 -2.06 -7.32 2.91
CA MET A 226 -1.18 -8.30 3.55
C MET A 226 -1.37 -9.71 2.99
N ARG A 227 -2.58 -10.10 2.60
CA ARG A 227 -2.83 -11.38 1.91
C ARG A 227 -2.17 -11.43 0.53
N VAL A 228 -2.31 -10.34 -0.25
CA VAL A 228 -1.68 -10.25 -1.59
C VAL A 228 -0.16 -10.23 -1.49
N ALA A 229 0.40 -9.45 -0.57
CA ALA A 229 1.84 -9.37 -0.34
C ALA A 229 2.49 -10.73 -0.02
N ARG A 230 1.72 -11.67 0.58
CA ARG A 230 2.17 -13.05 0.86
C ARG A 230 2.00 -14.02 -0.29
N SER A 231 1.05 -13.75 -1.18
CA SER A 231 0.75 -14.67 -2.29
C SER A 231 1.81 -14.65 -3.39
N GLY A 232 2.72 -13.66 -3.37
CA GLY A 232 3.70 -13.42 -4.42
C GLY A 232 3.09 -12.95 -5.74
N VAL A 233 1.81 -12.57 -5.75
CA VAL A 233 1.15 -11.94 -6.90
C VAL A 233 1.68 -10.52 -7.06
N SER A 234 1.71 -10.00 -8.29
CA SER A 234 2.12 -8.62 -8.57
C SER A 234 1.35 -7.59 -7.72
N MET A 235 2.06 -6.58 -7.23
CA MET A 235 1.49 -5.45 -6.52
C MET A 235 0.71 -4.49 -7.43
N ASP A 236 0.76 -4.65 -8.74
CA ASP A 236 0.16 -3.70 -9.70
C ASP A 236 -1.32 -3.45 -9.43
N ARG A 237 -2.07 -4.52 -9.10
CA ARG A 237 -3.49 -4.35 -8.73
C ARG A 237 -3.67 -3.46 -7.51
N LEU A 238 -2.82 -3.58 -6.50
CA LEU A 238 -2.90 -2.79 -5.26
C LEU A 238 -2.45 -1.35 -5.45
N LYS A 239 -1.63 -1.07 -6.47
CA LYS A 239 -1.25 0.29 -6.84
C LYS A 239 -2.42 1.09 -7.42
N GLU A 240 -3.44 0.40 -7.94
CA GLU A 240 -4.62 1.01 -8.54
C GLU A 240 -5.87 0.89 -7.66
N ASP A 241 -6.01 -0.20 -6.90
CA ASP A 241 -7.22 -0.55 -6.16
C ASP A 241 -6.88 -1.13 -4.78
N TYR A 242 -6.39 -0.27 -3.91
CA TYR A 242 -6.09 -0.63 -2.51
C TYR A 242 -7.35 -0.67 -1.64
N PHE A 243 -8.28 0.29 -1.83
CA PHE A 243 -9.45 0.40 -0.98
C PHE A 243 -10.56 -0.53 -1.45
N VAL A 244 -10.65 -1.73 -0.84
CA VAL A 244 -11.70 -2.71 -1.12
C VAL A 244 -13.06 -2.27 -0.57
N ASP A 245 -14.09 -2.39 -1.39
CA ASP A 245 -15.48 -2.20 -0.98
C ASP A 245 -16.08 -3.49 -0.39
N GLU A 246 -17.24 -3.38 0.30
CA GLU A 246 -17.85 -4.52 0.98
C GLU A 246 -18.39 -5.60 0.06
N GLU A 247 -18.57 -5.28 -1.24
CA GLU A 247 -19.16 -6.15 -2.27
C GLU A 247 -18.13 -7.04 -2.97
N ASP A 248 -16.82 -6.82 -2.76
CA ASP A 248 -15.72 -7.54 -3.45
C ASP A 248 -15.19 -8.76 -2.67
N LYS A 249 -16.06 -9.43 -1.89
CA LYS A 249 -15.68 -10.60 -1.07
C LYS A 249 -16.24 -11.91 -1.60
#